data_b43c6deb3f37991d7c449d3fa129352a
#
_entry.id   b43c6deb3f37991d7c449d3fa129352a
#
_cell.length_a   1.000
_cell.length_b   1.000
_cell.length_c   1.000
_cell.angle_alpha   90.00
_cell.angle_beta   90.00
_cell.angle_gamma   90.00
#
_symmetry.space_group_name_H-M   'P 1'
#
loop_
_entity.id
_entity.type
_entity.pdbx_description
1 polymer ?
#
loop_
_entity_poly.entity_id
_entity_poly.type
_entity_poly.pdbx_seq_one_letter_code
_entity_poly.pdbx_strand_id
1 'polypeptide(L)'
;AAKSLDQAFFAGRTVYIDEFDTFNHSKRAMLAAMLPVADVTVSLCCDQAPDQADDGVFSGARRVANTLKSMAASAGVPCKEIRLTQDMRHKDAPVLAELGLLLADPTYTPEAEVDPAAPAITYYKADSRQAEAKAHARNVRTGKKKHHEVK
;
A
#
# COMPACT_ATOMS: atom_id res chain seq x y z
N ALA A 1 -11.25 32.00 1.50
CA ALA A 1 -11.20 31.78 2.95
C ALA A 1 -11.35 30.28 3.20
N ALA A 2 -10.25 29.61 3.59
CA ALA A 2 -10.34 28.24 4.08
C ALA A 2 -11.24 28.27 5.32
N LYS A 3 -12.40 27.60 5.30
CA LYS A 3 -13.16 27.35 6.51
C LYS A 3 -12.19 26.69 7.50
N SER A 4 -12.05 27.29 8.68
CA SER A 4 -11.34 26.69 9.81
C SER A 4 -11.95 25.30 10.01
N LEU A 5 -11.13 24.25 9.86
CA LEU A 5 -11.55 22.88 10.17
C LEU A 5 -11.87 22.86 11.67
N ASP A 6 -13.11 22.54 11.99
CA ASP A 6 -13.58 22.51 13.36
C ASP A 6 -12.95 21.32 14.09
N GLN A 7 -11.97 21.59 14.95
CA GLN A 7 -11.34 20.59 15.81
C GLN A 7 -12.35 19.88 16.71
N ALA A 8 -13.45 20.55 17.08
CA ALA A 8 -14.51 19.96 17.88
C ALA A 8 -15.17 18.76 17.19
N PHE A 9 -15.21 18.76 15.86
CA PHE A 9 -15.71 17.61 15.10
C PHE A 9 -14.88 16.34 15.32
N PHE A 10 -13.57 16.47 15.47
CA PHE A 10 -12.65 15.33 15.61
C PHE A 10 -12.39 14.94 17.07
N ALA A 11 -12.77 15.78 18.03
CA ALA A 11 -12.45 15.59 19.43
C ALA A 11 -12.95 14.22 19.96
N GLY A 12 -12.01 13.46 20.55
CA GLY A 12 -12.28 12.13 21.12
C GLY A 12 -12.63 11.04 20.11
N ARG A 13 -12.44 11.26 18.82
CA ARG A 13 -12.68 10.27 17.79
C ARG A 13 -11.43 9.47 17.47
N THR A 14 -11.63 8.21 17.04
CA THR A 14 -10.60 7.41 16.38
C THR A 14 -10.77 7.55 14.87
N VAL A 15 -9.68 7.91 14.20
CA VAL A 15 -9.64 8.16 12.75
C VAL A 15 -8.65 7.21 12.09
N TYR A 16 -9.10 6.44 11.11
CA TYR A 16 -8.26 5.58 10.29
C TYR A 16 -8.10 6.19 8.90
N ILE A 17 -6.86 6.29 8.44
CA ILE A 17 -6.49 6.78 7.11
C ILE A 17 -5.71 5.69 6.43
N ASP A 18 -6.22 5.19 5.30
CA ASP A 18 -5.65 4.07 4.58
C ASP A 18 -5.15 4.47 3.20
N GLU A 19 -4.01 3.90 2.77
CA GLU A 19 -3.41 4.04 1.43
C GLU A 19 -3.19 5.48 0.93
N PHE A 20 -2.80 6.41 1.80
CA PHE A 20 -2.40 7.74 1.34
C PHE A 20 -0.91 7.76 0.98
N ASP A 21 -0.62 7.69 -0.30
CA ASP A 21 0.73 7.79 -0.87
C ASP A 21 1.24 9.24 -1.01
N THR A 22 0.32 10.23 -0.95
CA THR A 22 0.65 11.66 -1.06
C THR A 22 -0.21 12.52 -0.14
N PHE A 23 0.41 13.53 0.48
CA PHE A 23 -0.26 14.55 1.28
C PHE A 23 -0.16 15.92 0.64
N ASN A 24 -1.22 16.38 0.01
CA ASN A 24 -1.36 17.76 -0.43
C ASN A 24 -1.60 18.71 0.75
N HIS A 25 -1.60 20.02 0.49
CA HIS A 25 -1.78 21.05 1.51
C HIS A 25 -3.08 20.85 2.33
N SER A 26 -4.19 20.54 1.67
CA SER A 26 -5.48 20.36 2.34
C SER A 26 -5.50 19.14 3.26
N LYS A 27 -4.92 18.00 2.83
CA LYS A 27 -4.78 16.80 3.66
C LYS A 27 -3.90 17.06 4.89
N ARG A 28 -2.80 17.80 4.72
CA ARG A 28 -1.92 18.19 5.83
C ARG A 28 -2.63 19.09 6.82
N ALA A 29 -3.39 20.08 6.35
CA ALA A 29 -4.17 20.98 7.22
C ALA A 29 -5.23 20.20 8.02
N MET A 30 -5.89 19.22 7.39
CA MET A 30 -6.85 18.35 8.06
C MET A 30 -6.19 17.48 9.14
N LEU A 31 -5.05 16.87 8.84
CA LEU A 31 -4.28 16.09 9.81
C LEU A 31 -3.81 16.96 10.98
N ALA A 32 -3.29 18.15 10.72
CA ALA A 32 -2.86 19.08 11.75
C ALA A 32 -4.01 19.46 12.70
N ALA A 33 -5.24 19.54 12.19
CA ALA A 33 -6.42 19.81 13.01
C ALA A 33 -6.84 18.58 13.84
N MET A 34 -6.64 17.36 13.34
CA MET A 34 -7.03 16.11 14.02
C MET A 34 -6.05 15.68 15.09
N LEU A 35 -4.74 15.76 14.82
CA LEU A 35 -3.68 15.21 15.68
C LEU A 35 -3.79 15.62 17.16
N PRO A 36 -4.11 16.88 17.54
CA PRO A 36 -4.19 17.27 18.95
C PRO A 36 -5.42 16.73 19.68
N VAL A 37 -6.46 16.29 18.97
CA VAL A 37 -7.81 16.07 19.56
C VAL A 37 -8.39 14.68 19.26
N ALA A 38 -7.76 13.91 18.36
CA ALA A 38 -8.23 12.60 17.92
C ALA A 38 -7.12 11.55 18.03
N ASP A 39 -7.50 10.28 18.12
CA ASP A 39 -6.60 9.15 17.95
C ASP A 39 -6.52 8.81 16.45
N VAL A 40 -5.36 9.07 15.83
CA VAL A 40 -5.19 8.95 14.37
C VAL A 40 -4.25 7.82 14.04
N THR A 41 -4.75 6.84 13.28
CA THR A 41 -3.96 5.74 12.70
C THR A 41 -3.85 5.92 11.19
N VAL A 42 -2.62 5.89 10.66
CA VAL A 42 -2.36 5.96 9.22
C VAL A 42 -1.66 4.70 8.76
N SER A 43 -2.20 4.01 7.75
CA SER A 43 -1.53 2.88 7.10
C SER A 43 -0.84 3.35 5.82
N LEU A 44 0.36 2.83 5.59
CA LEU A 44 1.17 3.12 4.40
C LEU A 44 1.75 1.82 3.87
N CYS A 45 1.69 1.62 2.55
CA CYS A 45 2.50 0.60 1.89
C CYS A 45 3.94 1.12 1.79
N CYS A 46 4.84 0.49 2.55
CA CYS A 46 6.24 0.90 2.62
C CYS A 46 7.13 -0.35 2.75
N ASP A 47 8.34 -0.25 2.25
CA ASP A 47 9.38 -1.26 2.45
C ASP A 47 10.02 -1.13 3.83
N GLN A 48 10.96 -2.04 4.11
CA GLN A 48 11.76 -2.03 5.34
C GLN A 48 13.08 -1.26 5.20
N ALA A 49 13.29 -0.57 4.08
CA ALA A 49 14.50 0.19 3.85
C ALA A 49 14.68 1.29 4.92
N PRO A 50 15.93 1.68 5.24
CA PRO A 50 16.19 2.78 6.16
C PRO A 50 15.47 4.05 5.71
N ASP A 51 14.98 4.84 6.67
CA ASP A 51 14.26 6.10 6.42
C ASP A 51 15.04 7.10 5.53
N GLN A 52 16.34 6.91 5.40
CA GLN A 52 17.25 7.77 4.61
C GLN A 52 17.42 7.34 3.14
N ALA A 53 16.92 6.18 2.74
CA ALA A 53 16.97 5.77 1.34
C ALA A 53 16.01 6.66 0.52
N ASP A 54 16.56 7.51 -0.33
CA ASP A 54 15.78 8.52 -1.09
C ASP A 54 15.36 8.03 -2.48
N ASP A 55 15.66 6.79 -2.80
CA ASP A 55 15.37 6.11 -4.05
C ASP A 55 14.44 4.90 -3.87
N GLY A 56 14.00 4.35 -4.99
CA GLY A 56 13.14 3.16 -5.03
C GLY A 56 11.65 3.47 -5.02
N VAL A 57 10.88 2.40 -5.24
CA VAL A 57 9.41 2.43 -5.42
C VAL A 57 8.69 3.05 -4.22
N PHE A 58 9.20 2.84 -3.01
CA PHE A 58 8.58 3.29 -1.76
C PHE A 58 9.12 4.63 -1.23
N SER A 59 9.99 5.32 -1.97
CA SER A 59 10.54 6.62 -1.55
C SER A 59 9.45 7.65 -1.22
N GLY A 60 8.35 7.65 -1.98
CA GLY A 60 7.17 8.48 -1.72
C GLY A 60 6.52 8.17 -0.37
N ALA A 61 6.27 6.90 -0.08
CA ALA A 61 5.67 6.46 1.16
C ALA A 61 6.57 6.77 2.38
N ARG A 62 7.89 6.58 2.25
CA ARG A 62 8.86 6.96 3.29
C ARG A 62 8.83 8.46 3.59
N ARG A 63 8.78 9.32 2.57
CA ARG A 63 8.63 10.78 2.76
C ARG A 63 7.33 11.14 3.47
N VAL A 64 6.24 10.44 3.14
CA VAL A 64 4.95 10.62 3.83
C VAL A 64 5.07 10.22 5.30
N ALA A 65 5.65 9.04 5.61
CA ALA A 65 5.87 8.59 6.98
C ALA A 65 6.67 9.62 7.80
N ASN A 66 7.78 10.13 7.25
CA ASN A 66 8.60 11.16 7.90
C ASN A 66 7.85 12.49 8.10
N THR A 67 7.01 12.87 7.14
CA THR A 67 6.14 14.04 7.27
C THR A 67 5.16 13.87 8.43
N LEU A 68 4.53 12.69 8.55
CA LEU A 68 3.59 12.38 9.63
C LEU A 68 4.27 12.41 11.01
N LYS A 69 5.47 11.82 11.13
CA LYS A 69 6.28 11.88 12.35
C LYS A 69 6.60 13.33 12.74
N SER A 70 6.99 14.15 11.77
CA SER A 70 7.28 15.58 11.99
C SER A 70 6.02 16.37 12.41
N MET A 71 4.87 16.07 11.81
CA MET A 71 3.60 16.72 12.18
C MET A 71 3.18 16.33 13.60
N ALA A 72 3.30 15.06 13.99
CA ALA A 72 3.00 14.59 15.33
C ALA A 72 3.92 15.28 16.36
N ALA A 73 5.22 15.35 16.10
CA ALA A 73 6.19 16.05 16.93
C ALA A 73 5.85 17.54 17.10
N SER A 74 5.48 18.21 15.99
CA SER A 74 5.08 19.63 16.02
C SER A 74 3.79 19.86 16.80
N ALA A 75 2.88 18.88 16.82
CA ALA A 75 1.65 18.91 17.60
C ALA A 75 1.86 18.49 19.08
N GLY A 76 3.05 18.07 19.48
CA GLY A 76 3.34 17.54 20.81
C GLY A 76 2.66 16.21 21.10
N VAL A 77 2.32 15.42 20.08
CA VAL A 77 1.58 14.16 20.20
C VAL A 77 2.54 12.97 20.05
N PRO A 78 2.46 11.94 20.91
CA PRO A 78 3.28 10.75 20.75
C PRO A 78 2.95 10.01 19.46
N CYS A 79 3.98 9.57 18.75
CA CYS A 79 3.85 8.79 17.52
C CYS A 79 4.41 7.38 17.76
N LYS A 80 3.62 6.34 17.47
CA LYS A 80 4.04 4.94 17.49
C LYS A 80 4.05 4.39 16.08
N GLU A 81 5.17 3.80 15.68
CA GLU A 81 5.27 3.07 14.42
C GLU A 81 5.04 1.57 14.68
N ILE A 82 4.21 0.95 13.84
CA ILE A 82 3.96 -0.49 13.83
C ILE A 82 4.29 -0.98 12.43
N ARG A 83 5.25 -1.91 12.32
CA ARG A 83 5.63 -2.53 11.04
C ARG A 83 4.99 -3.91 10.94
N LEU A 84 4.20 -4.12 9.89
CA LEU A 84 3.62 -5.41 9.56
C LEU A 84 4.60 -6.14 8.64
N THR A 85 5.27 -7.18 9.16
CA THR A 85 6.35 -7.89 8.44
C THR A 85 5.87 -9.19 7.81
N GLN A 86 4.63 -9.61 8.06
CA GLN A 86 4.08 -10.84 7.50
C GLN A 86 3.26 -10.55 6.25
N ASP A 87 3.62 -11.17 5.13
CA ASP A 87 2.82 -11.14 3.91
C ASP A 87 1.66 -12.13 4.01
N MET A 88 0.54 -11.66 4.56
CA MET A 88 -0.69 -12.45 4.68
C MET A 88 -1.44 -12.56 3.35
N ARG A 89 -1.19 -11.68 2.41
CA ARG A 89 -1.86 -11.67 1.09
C ARG A 89 -1.38 -12.83 0.22
N HIS A 90 -0.08 -13.11 0.24
CA HIS A 90 0.54 -14.10 -0.63
C HIS A 90 0.99 -15.36 0.11
N LYS A 91 0.46 -15.63 1.33
CA LYS A 91 0.83 -16.80 2.16
C LYS A 91 0.71 -18.14 1.41
N ASP A 92 -0.28 -18.24 0.49
CA ASP A 92 -0.54 -19.43 -0.32
C ASP A 92 0.02 -19.30 -1.75
N ALA A 93 0.81 -18.29 -2.04
CA ALA A 93 1.39 -18.01 -3.36
C ALA A 93 2.81 -17.40 -3.22
N PRO A 94 3.80 -18.17 -2.76
CA PRO A 94 5.15 -17.67 -2.45
C PRO A 94 5.83 -17.00 -3.66
N VAL A 95 5.60 -17.49 -4.87
CA VAL A 95 6.12 -16.87 -6.09
C VAL A 95 5.61 -15.43 -6.31
N LEU A 96 4.38 -15.12 -5.88
CA LEU A 96 3.86 -13.75 -5.96
C LEU A 96 4.47 -12.86 -4.87
N ALA A 97 4.74 -13.39 -3.69
CA ALA A 97 5.46 -12.68 -2.64
C ALA A 97 6.87 -12.27 -3.11
N GLU A 98 7.60 -13.21 -3.72
CA GLU A 98 8.93 -12.95 -4.26
C GLU A 98 8.93 -11.99 -5.45
N LEU A 99 7.90 -12.05 -6.32
CA LEU A 99 7.74 -11.05 -7.38
C LEU A 99 7.61 -9.64 -6.78
N GLY A 100 6.89 -9.49 -5.68
CA GLY A 100 6.78 -8.23 -4.96
C GLY A 100 8.13 -7.73 -4.45
N LEU A 101 8.96 -8.63 -3.89
CA LEU A 101 10.31 -8.31 -3.42
C LEU A 101 11.22 -7.92 -4.57
N LEU A 102 11.19 -8.67 -5.68
CA LEU A 102 11.99 -8.37 -6.88
C LEU A 102 11.62 -7.01 -7.51
N LEU A 103 10.34 -6.65 -7.50
CA LEU A 103 9.89 -5.34 -7.99
C LEU A 103 10.33 -4.18 -7.07
N ALA A 104 10.44 -4.45 -5.77
CA ALA A 104 10.91 -3.47 -4.80
C ALA A 104 12.45 -3.33 -4.80
N ASP A 105 13.17 -4.43 -4.99
CA ASP A 105 14.63 -4.49 -5.04
C ASP A 105 15.08 -5.36 -6.23
N PRO A 106 15.54 -4.75 -7.34
CA PRO A 106 16.01 -5.48 -8.51
C PRO A 106 17.24 -6.37 -8.27
N THR A 107 17.92 -6.20 -7.14
CA THR A 107 19.07 -7.05 -6.76
C THR A 107 18.66 -8.30 -5.98
N TYR A 108 17.39 -8.39 -5.60
CA TYR A 108 16.84 -9.54 -4.90
C TYR A 108 16.92 -10.81 -5.78
N THR A 109 17.36 -11.90 -5.20
CA THR A 109 17.41 -13.20 -5.87
C THR A 109 16.27 -14.08 -5.36
N PRO A 110 15.29 -14.46 -6.21
CA PRO A 110 14.18 -15.31 -5.82
C PRO A 110 14.65 -16.70 -5.34
N GLU A 111 14.04 -17.20 -4.28
CA GLU A 111 14.32 -18.53 -3.71
C GLU A 111 13.17 -19.53 -3.96
N ALA A 112 11.97 -19.03 -4.33
CA ALA A 112 10.82 -19.91 -4.54
C ALA A 112 10.99 -20.77 -5.79
N GLU A 113 10.76 -22.07 -5.63
CA GLU A 113 10.67 -22.99 -6.76
C GLU A 113 9.39 -22.74 -7.56
N VAL A 114 9.52 -22.66 -8.88
CA VAL A 114 8.41 -22.50 -9.81
C VAL A 114 8.05 -23.85 -10.40
N ASP A 115 6.82 -24.31 -10.16
CA ASP A 115 6.27 -25.48 -10.86
C ASP A 115 5.88 -25.08 -12.30
N PRO A 116 6.59 -25.58 -13.34
CA PRO A 116 6.26 -25.25 -14.73
C PRO A 116 4.89 -25.80 -15.16
N ALA A 117 4.35 -26.81 -14.48
CA ALA A 117 3.04 -27.40 -14.80
C ALA A 117 1.88 -26.58 -14.20
N ALA A 118 2.15 -25.78 -13.16
CA ALA A 118 1.16 -24.92 -12.50
C ALA A 118 1.69 -23.51 -12.26
N PRO A 119 1.91 -22.72 -13.32
CA PRO A 119 2.52 -21.41 -13.20
C PRO A 119 1.62 -20.46 -12.40
N ALA A 120 2.16 -19.90 -11.31
CA ALA A 120 1.47 -18.90 -10.49
C ALA A 120 1.33 -17.55 -11.22
N ILE A 121 2.16 -17.29 -12.21
CA ILE A 121 2.21 -16.05 -12.98
C ILE A 121 2.08 -16.37 -14.48
N THR A 122 1.16 -15.69 -15.14
CA THR A 122 1.00 -15.77 -16.58
C THR A 122 1.28 -14.40 -17.21
N TYR A 123 2.25 -14.36 -18.11
CA TYR A 123 2.53 -13.18 -18.90
C TYR A 123 1.77 -13.25 -20.24
N TYR A 124 1.11 -12.16 -20.59
CA TYR A 124 0.42 -12.01 -21.87
C TYR A 124 0.84 -10.71 -22.56
N LYS A 125 1.38 -10.84 -23.77
CA LYS A 125 1.69 -9.70 -24.63
C LYS A 125 0.58 -9.54 -25.68
N ALA A 126 -0.13 -8.43 -25.63
CA ALA A 126 -1.20 -8.11 -26.58
C ALA A 126 -0.71 -7.19 -27.69
N ASP A 127 -1.18 -7.42 -28.92
CA ASP A 127 -0.84 -6.60 -30.09
C ASP A 127 -1.58 -5.25 -30.11
N SER A 128 -2.63 -5.11 -29.29
CA SER A 128 -3.42 -3.88 -29.18
C SER A 128 -4.16 -3.83 -27.84
N ARG A 129 -4.56 -2.62 -27.41
CA ARG A 129 -5.42 -2.41 -26.23
C ARG A 129 -6.74 -3.19 -26.28
N GLN A 130 -7.31 -3.36 -27.47
CA GLN A 130 -8.53 -4.17 -27.65
C GLN A 130 -8.27 -5.66 -27.43
N ALA A 131 -7.13 -6.18 -27.89
CA ALA A 131 -6.72 -7.57 -27.65
C ALA A 131 -6.45 -7.82 -26.17
N GLU A 132 -5.79 -6.88 -25.48
CA GLU A 132 -5.56 -6.92 -24.04
C GLU A 132 -6.89 -6.99 -23.26
N ALA A 133 -7.83 -6.10 -23.56
CA ALA A 133 -9.14 -6.08 -22.90
C ALA A 133 -9.93 -7.38 -23.13
N LYS A 134 -9.86 -7.97 -24.35
CA LYS A 134 -10.50 -9.26 -24.65
C LYS A 134 -9.85 -10.41 -23.89
N ALA A 135 -8.53 -10.44 -23.78
CA ALA A 135 -7.82 -11.46 -23.01
C ALA A 135 -8.17 -11.39 -21.53
N HIS A 136 -8.16 -10.17 -20.96
CA HIS A 136 -8.53 -9.94 -19.57
C HIS A 136 -9.98 -10.39 -19.29
N ALA A 137 -10.93 -10.01 -20.13
CA ALA A 137 -12.33 -10.42 -19.99
C ALA A 137 -12.54 -11.94 -20.08
N ARG A 138 -11.73 -12.66 -20.88
CA ARG A 138 -11.74 -14.13 -20.94
C ARG A 138 -11.24 -14.73 -19.64
N ASN A 139 -10.11 -14.22 -19.09
CA ASN A 139 -9.52 -14.72 -17.86
C ASN A 139 -10.46 -14.53 -16.65
N VAL A 140 -11.13 -13.38 -16.54
CA VAL A 140 -12.13 -13.13 -15.49
C VAL A 140 -13.30 -14.12 -15.60
N ARG A 141 -13.76 -14.43 -16.82
CA ARG A 141 -14.87 -15.35 -17.05
C ARG A 141 -14.52 -16.80 -16.74
N THR A 142 -13.31 -17.25 -17.06
CA THR A 142 -12.81 -18.60 -16.75
C THR A 142 -12.50 -18.76 -15.26
N GLY A 143 -11.98 -17.74 -14.59
CA GLY A 143 -11.76 -17.72 -13.13
C GLY A 143 -13.06 -17.88 -12.35
N LYS A 144 -14.15 -17.21 -12.75
CA LYS A 144 -15.47 -17.38 -12.11
C LYS A 144 -16.03 -18.78 -12.26
N LYS A 145 -15.77 -19.51 -13.35
CA LYS A 145 -16.21 -20.90 -13.53
C LYS A 145 -15.48 -21.86 -12.60
N LYS A 146 -14.17 -21.66 -12.35
CA LYS A 146 -13.40 -22.51 -11.42
C LYS A 146 -13.86 -22.36 -9.96
N HIS A 147 -14.34 -21.21 -9.54
CA HIS A 147 -14.88 -21.00 -8.18
C HIS A 147 -16.28 -21.59 -7.96
N HIS A 148 -17.01 -21.93 -9.02
CA HIS A 148 -18.34 -22.57 -8.91
C HIS A 148 -18.30 -24.10 -8.91
N GLU A 149 -17.17 -24.71 -9.29
CA GLU A 149 -17.01 -26.17 -9.32
C GLU A 149 -16.42 -26.76 -8.04
N VAL A 150 -16.06 -25.94 -7.07
CA VAL A 150 -15.62 -26.36 -5.74
C VAL A 150 -16.81 -26.20 -4.76
N LYS A 151 -17.75 -27.12 -4.84
CA LYS A 151 -18.74 -27.38 -3.79
C LYS A 151 -18.81 -28.86 -3.53
#